data_734211894f7294718b89d438509c7836
#
_entry.id   734211894f7294718b89d438509c7836
#
_cell.length_a   1.000
_cell.length_b   1.000
_cell.length_c   1.000
_cell.angle_alpha   90.00
_cell.angle_beta   90.00
_cell.angle_gamma   90.00
#
_symmetry.space_group_name_H-M   'P 1'
#
loop_
_entity.id
_entity.type
_entity.pdbx_description
1 polymer ?
#
loop_
_entity_poly.entity_id
_entity_poly.type
_entity_poly.pdbx_seq_one_letter_code
_entity_poly.pdbx_strand_id
1 'polypeptide(L)'
;MTPVRFGSIVMVTLAAAGCGPAPFDRAAEQRKLLQRDAEWADVASAGKDVDKTASYWADDAVIIPQGQPIVEGKAAIRAFVAGSFAIPGFHVHWKSDAPEFSPDGKLAYMRAANDMTVSGPDGTPLNLPGRALTVWRKDADGQWRCVADIWNDPPQPAGSAK
;
A
#
# COMPACT_ATOMS: atom_id res chain seq x y z
N MET A 1 -33.22 44.76 62.86
CA MET A 1 -32.80 44.95 61.48
C MET A 1 -31.56 44.07 61.22
N THR A 2 -31.78 42.93 60.63
CA THR A 2 -30.68 41.90 60.37
C THR A 2 -30.29 41.99 58.90
N PRO A 3 -29.03 42.13 58.54
CA PRO A 3 -28.64 42.21 57.10
C PRO A 3 -28.63 40.85 56.48
N VAL A 4 -29.27 40.72 55.29
CA VAL A 4 -29.29 39.57 54.43
C VAL A 4 -27.96 39.53 53.64
N ARG A 5 -27.17 38.49 53.80
CA ARG A 5 -25.98 38.26 52.98
C ARG A 5 -26.37 37.55 51.71
N PHE A 6 -26.17 38.20 50.57
CA PHE A 6 -26.21 37.57 49.23
C PHE A 6 -24.93 36.79 48.98
N GLY A 7 -25.07 35.49 48.91
CA GLY A 7 -23.97 34.60 48.48
C GLY A 7 -23.89 34.58 46.96
N SER A 8 -22.74 35.02 46.39
CA SER A 8 -22.46 34.91 44.96
C SER A 8 -22.12 33.45 44.63
N ILE A 9 -22.95 32.82 43.82
CA ILE A 9 -22.69 31.50 43.25
C ILE A 9 -21.77 31.71 42.03
N VAL A 10 -20.52 31.27 42.12
CA VAL A 10 -19.58 31.22 40.99
C VAL A 10 -19.90 29.94 40.22
N MET A 11 -20.47 30.08 39.04
CA MET A 11 -20.74 28.97 38.14
C MET A 11 -19.46 28.67 37.35
N VAL A 12 -18.72 27.60 37.71
CA VAL A 12 -17.58 27.11 36.98
C VAL A 12 -18.10 26.29 35.80
N THR A 13 -18.05 26.86 34.60
CA THR A 13 -18.28 26.11 33.35
C THR A 13 -17.06 25.30 33.01
N LEU A 14 -17.12 23.98 33.23
CA LEU A 14 -16.14 23.03 32.69
C LEU A 14 -16.31 22.97 31.16
N ALA A 15 -15.39 23.57 30.41
CA ALA A 15 -15.27 23.34 28.97
C ALA A 15 -14.74 21.91 28.75
N ALA A 16 -15.61 20.99 28.38
CA ALA A 16 -15.21 19.69 27.87
C ALA A 16 -14.50 19.93 26.54
N ALA A 17 -13.14 19.86 26.55
CA ALA A 17 -12.37 19.79 25.33
C ALA A 17 -12.74 18.48 24.63
N GLY A 18 -13.60 18.56 23.61
CA GLY A 18 -13.97 17.43 22.77
C GLY A 18 -12.73 16.91 22.05
N CYS A 19 -12.24 15.73 22.47
CA CYS A 19 -11.22 14.98 21.76
C CYS A 19 -11.86 14.37 20.50
N GLY A 20 -12.11 15.20 19.49
CA GLY A 20 -12.43 14.71 18.14
C GLY A 20 -11.19 14.05 17.53
N PRO A 21 -11.36 13.10 16.60
CA PRO A 21 -10.23 12.54 15.88
C PRO A 21 -9.43 13.68 15.22
N ALA A 22 -8.10 13.57 15.30
CA ALA A 22 -7.22 14.57 14.69
C ALA A 22 -7.53 14.70 13.18
N PRO A 23 -7.47 15.92 12.62
CA PRO A 23 -7.65 16.12 11.18
C PRO A 23 -6.67 15.25 10.39
N PHE A 24 -7.10 14.75 9.21
CA PHE A 24 -6.27 13.97 8.32
C PHE A 24 -5.10 14.82 7.78
N ASP A 25 -3.89 14.51 8.25
CA ASP A 25 -2.66 15.14 7.74
C ASP A 25 -2.19 14.41 6.47
N ARG A 26 -2.65 14.91 5.32
CA ARG A 26 -2.32 14.35 4.00
C ARG A 26 -0.81 14.26 3.77
N ALA A 27 -0.04 15.27 4.15
CA ALA A 27 1.41 15.29 3.90
C ALA A 27 2.16 14.27 4.76
N ALA A 28 1.76 14.11 6.02
CA ALA A 28 2.34 13.07 6.89
C ALA A 28 1.98 11.67 6.40
N GLU A 29 0.73 11.43 6.01
CA GLU A 29 0.30 10.13 5.52
C GLU A 29 0.92 9.78 4.16
N GLN A 30 1.11 10.75 3.27
CA GLN A 30 1.85 10.56 2.02
C GLN A 30 3.28 10.09 2.27
N ARG A 31 4.00 10.73 3.19
CA ARG A 31 5.37 10.30 3.54
C ARG A 31 5.39 8.87 4.09
N LYS A 32 4.48 8.53 5.00
CA LYS A 32 4.38 7.18 5.57
C LYS A 32 4.11 6.12 4.51
N LEU A 33 3.16 6.40 3.61
CA LEU A 33 2.77 5.43 2.60
C LEU A 33 3.88 5.24 1.55
N LEU A 34 4.52 6.32 1.09
CA LEU A 34 5.66 6.23 0.16
C LEU A 34 6.86 5.52 0.78
N GLN A 35 7.15 5.77 2.07
CA GLN A 35 8.21 5.05 2.78
C GLN A 35 7.89 3.55 2.86
N ARG A 36 6.66 3.20 3.23
CA ARG A 36 6.24 1.80 3.32
C ARG A 36 6.29 1.07 1.98
N ASP A 37 5.89 1.74 0.91
CA ASP A 37 5.95 1.21 -0.45
C ASP A 37 7.40 1.00 -0.93
N ALA A 38 8.30 1.95 -0.63
CA ALA A 38 9.71 1.82 -0.93
C ALA A 38 10.36 0.67 -0.14
N GLU A 39 10.06 0.53 1.15
CA GLU A 39 10.51 -0.60 1.96
C GLU A 39 10.03 -1.95 1.38
N TRP A 40 8.80 -1.99 0.87
CA TRP A 40 8.27 -3.16 0.21
C TRP A 40 9.02 -3.48 -1.07
N ALA A 41 9.28 -2.48 -1.92
CA ALA A 41 10.06 -2.65 -3.14
C ALA A 41 11.47 -3.23 -2.84
N ASP A 42 12.14 -2.72 -1.81
CA ASP A 42 13.46 -3.20 -1.40
C ASP A 42 13.43 -4.66 -0.92
N VAL A 43 12.44 -5.02 -0.09
CA VAL A 43 12.28 -6.39 0.42
C VAL A 43 11.94 -7.38 -0.71
N ALA A 44 11.03 -7.00 -1.61
CA ALA A 44 10.67 -7.81 -2.78
C ALA A 44 11.85 -7.98 -3.75
N SER A 45 12.60 -6.90 -4.00
CA SER A 45 13.80 -6.88 -4.83
C SER A 45 14.89 -7.80 -4.28
N ALA A 46 15.05 -7.87 -2.95
CA ALA A 46 15.99 -8.79 -2.32
C ALA A 46 15.63 -10.27 -2.54
N GLY A 47 14.37 -10.61 -2.77
CA GLY A 47 13.90 -11.95 -3.12
C GLY A 47 14.15 -13.04 -2.07
N LYS A 48 14.26 -12.68 -0.77
CA LYS A 48 14.73 -13.60 0.28
C LYS A 48 13.70 -13.90 1.35
N ASP A 49 12.79 -12.98 1.62
CA ASP A 49 11.85 -13.07 2.74
C ASP A 49 10.41 -13.03 2.23
N VAL A 50 9.86 -14.23 2.00
CA VAL A 50 8.49 -14.42 1.51
C VAL A 50 7.48 -13.85 2.49
N ASP A 51 7.66 -14.11 3.79
CA ASP A 51 6.71 -13.71 4.83
C ASP A 51 6.70 -12.18 5.00
N LYS A 52 7.88 -11.57 5.03
CA LYS A 52 8.00 -10.11 5.08
C LYS A 52 7.39 -9.47 3.82
N THR A 53 7.71 -9.97 2.64
CA THR A 53 7.14 -9.46 1.38
C THR A 53 5.62 -9.59 1.38
N ALA A 54 5.06 -10.75 1.75
CA ALA A 54 3.63 -10.96 1.83
C ALA A 54 2.95 -10.10 2.91
N SER A 55 3.68 -9.61 3.92
CA SER A 55 3.10 -8.81 5.01
C SER A 55 2.65 -7.40 4.60
N TYR A 56 3.04 -6.94 3.44
CA TYR A 56 2.60 -5.64 2.91
C TYR A 56 1.17 -5.66 2.37
N TRP A 57 0.68 -6.83 1.95
CA TRP A 57 -0.74 -7.01 1.62
C TRP A 57 -1.59 -7.26 2.86
N ALA A 58 -2.82 -6.79 2.81
CA ALA A 58 -3.85 -7.12 3.79
C ALA A 58 -4.23 -8.61 3.70
N ASP A 59 -4.87 -9.15 4.75
CA ASP A 59 -5.26 -10.57 4.77
C ASP A 59 -6.36 -10.90 3.76
N ASP A 60 -7.18 -9.91 3.42
CA ASP A 60 -8.26 -9.96 2.42
C ASP A 60 -7.87 -9.36 1.07
N ALA A 61 -6.57 -9.14 0.82
CA ALA A 61 -6.11 -8.52 -0.41
C ALA A 61 -6.29 -9.41 -1.64
N VAL A 62 -6.33 -8.74 -2.79
CA VAL A 62 -6.46 -9.35 -4.11
C VAL A 62 -5.27 -8.92 -4.98
N ILE A 63 -4.67 -9.86 -5.69
CA ILE A 63 -3.69 -9.62 -6.75
C ILE A 63 -4.28 -10.05 -8.08
N ILE A 64 -4.14 -9.22 -9.11
CA ILE A 64 -4.61 -9.49 -10.47
C ILE A 64 -3.38 -9.52 -11.40
N PRO A 65 -2.67 -10.66 -11.47
CA PRO A 65 -1.49 -10.79 -12.30
C PRO A 65 -1.90 -10.88 -13.77
N GLN A 66 -1.11 -10.27 -14.65
CA GLN A 66 -1.39 -10.33 -16.08
C GLN A 66 -1.36 -11.76 -16.61
N GLY A 67 -2.45 -12.16 -17.27
CA GLY A 67 -2.55 -13.48 -17.92
C GLY A 67 -2.61 -14.68 -16.98
N GLN A 68 -2.80 -14.46 -15.69
CA GLN A 68 -2.89 -15.50 -14.67
C GLN A 68 -4.21 -15.40 -13.89
N PRO A 69 -4.63 -16.46 -13.18
CA PRO A 69 -5.78 -16.39 -12.28
C PRO A 69 -5.58 -15.34 -11.18
N ILE A 70 -6.69 -14.78 -10.72
CA ILE A 70 -6.70 -13.87 -9.57
C ILE A 70 -6.21 -14.63 -8.33
N VAL A 71 -5.41 -13.95 -7.51
CA VAL A 71 -4.86 -14.48 -6.25
C VAL A 71 -5.52 -13.73 -5.10
N GLU A 72 -6.23 -14.44 -4.23
CA GLU A 72 -7.02 -13.84 -3.15
C GLU A 72 -6.62 -14.37 -1.78
N GLY A 73 -6.43 -13.45 -0.85
CA GLY A 73 -6.19 -13.73 0.55
C GLY A 73 -4.74 -14.12 0.87
N LYS A 74 -4.41 -14.01 2.15
CA LYS A 74 -3.03 -14.10 2.66
C LYS A 74 -2.28 -15.35 2.26
N ALA A 75 -2.92 -16.53 2.37
CA ALA A 75 -2.26 -17.80 2.09
C ALA A 75 -1.90 -17.94 0.61
N ALA A 76 -2.84 -17.57 -0.29
CA ALA A 76 -2.61 -17.60 -1.73
C ALA A 76 -1.55 -16.58 -2.16
N ILE A 77 -1.58 -15.37 -1.58
CA ILE A 77 -0.58 -14.33 -1.84
C ILE A 77 0.82 -14.80 -1.40
N ARG A 78 0.93 -15.40 -0.21
CA ARG A 78 2.19 -15.95 0.26
C ARG A 78 2.73 -17.04 -0.68
N ALA A 79 1.87 -17.93 -1.15
CA ALA A 79 2.25 -18.96 -2.13
C ALA A 79 2.68 -18.35 -3.47
N PHE A 80 1.99 -17.32 -3.94
CA PHE A 80 2.34 -16.57 -5.15
C PHE A 80 3.72 -15.93 -5.03
N VAL A 81 4.02 -15.24 -3.91
CA VAL A 81 5.34 -14.64 -3.65
C VAL A 81 6.44 -15.70 -3.63
N ALA A 82 6.19 -16.83 -2.93
CA ALA A 82 7.15 -17.94 -2.89
C ALA A 82 7.43 -18.52 -4.28
N GLY A 83 6.37 -18.69 -5.10
CA GLY A 83 6.49 -19.13 -6.48
C GLY A 83 7.29 -18.15 -7.33
N SER A 84 7.06 -16.86 -7.18
CA SER A 84 7.79 -15.81 -7.90
C SER A 84 9.29 -15.84 -7.55
N PHE A 85 9.63 -15.95 -6.27
CA PHE A 85 11.02 -16.01 -5.82
C PHE A 85 11.76 -17.29 -6.27
N ALA A 86 11.03 -18.35 -6.60
CA ALA A 86 11.59 -19.58 -7.14
C ALA A 86 11.91 -19.52 -8.65
N ILE A 87 11.42 -18.49 -9.36
CA ILE A 87 11.72 -18.33 -10.79
C ILE A 87 13.21 -17.98 -10.96
N PRO A 88 13.95 -18.69 -11.81
CA PRO A 88 15.37 -18.40 -12.07
C PRO A 88 15.58 -16.94 -12.52
N GLY A 89 16.49 -16.24 -11.84
CA GLY A 89 16.81 -14.85 -12.16
C GLY A 89 15.72 -13.84 -11.82
N PHE A 90 14.68 -14.23 -11.06
CA PHE A 90 13.62 -13.32 -10.66
C PHE A 90 14.17 -12.17 -9.84
N HIS A 91 13.85 -10.98 -10.29
CA HIS A 91 14.09 -9.72 -9.60
C HIS A 91 12.96 -8.76 -9.98
N VAL A 92 12.43 -8.05 -9.03
CA VAL A 92 11.40 -7.04 -9.26
C VAL A 92 11.73 -5.77 -8.48
N HIS A 93 11.55 -4.65 -9.14
CA HIS A 93 11.66 -3.33 -8.50
C HIS A 93 10.60 -2.41 -9.07
N TRP A 94 10.12 -1.47 -8.27
CA TRP A 94 9.18 -0.44 -8.73
C TRP A 94 9.43 0.89 -8.04
N LYS A 95 8.87 1.91 -8.64
CA LYS A 95 8.83 3.26 -8.08
C LYS A 95 7.41 3.81 -8.26
N SER A 96 6.76 4.10 -7.16
CA SER A 96 5.42 4.66 -7.14
C SER A 96 5.41 6.18 -7.26
N ASP A 97 4.37 6.69 -7.91
CA ASP A 97 3.99 8.09 -7.88
C ASP A 97 3.45 8.46 -6.47
N ALA A 98 3.20 9.75 -6.26
CA ALA A 98 2.53 10.21 -5.04
C ALA A 98 1.13 9.59 -4.91
N PRO A 99 0.72 9.18 -3.69
CA PRO A 99 -0.59 8.60 -3.46
C PRO A 99 -1.72 9.62 -3.62
N GLU A 100 -2.84 9.15 -4.18
CA GLU A 100 -4.10 9.85 -4.18
C GLU A 100 -5.00 9.26 -3.10
N PHE A 101 -5.43 10.10 -2.14
CA PHE A 101 -6.21 9.67 -0.98
C PHE A 101 -7.70 9.89 -1.17
N SER A 102 -8.50 8.98 -0.62
CA SER A 102 -9.94 9.20 -0.42
C SER A 102 -10.20 10.42 0.50
N PRO A 103 -11.38 11.04 0.43
CA PRO A 103 -11.70 12.21 1.26
C PRO A 103 -11.57 11.96 2.77
N ASP A 104 -11.83 10.74 3.23
CA ASP A 104 -11.74 10.34 4.64
C ASP A 104 -10.32 9.87 5.05
N GLY A 105 -9.37 9.83 4.11
CA GLY A 105 -8.01 9.43 4.34
C GLY A 105 -7.80 7.96 4.70
N LYS A 106 -8.78 7.09 4.44
CA LYS A 106 -8.70 5.66 4.78
C LYS A 106 -8.27 4.77 3.62
N LEU A 107 -8.42 5.26 2.40
CA LEU A 107 -7.95 4.60 1.19
C LEU A 107 -6.99 5.52 0.44
N ALA A 108 -6.08 4.90 -0.30
CA ALA A 108 -5.24 5.57 -1.25
C ALA A 108 -4.99 4.65 -2.45
N TYR A 109 -4.70 5.23 -3.60
CA TYR A 109 -4.12 4.46 -4.70
C TYR A 109 -2.81 5.09 -5.16
N MET A 110 -1.93 4.25 -5.70
CA MET A 110 -0.69 4.69 -6.32
C MET A 110 -0.51 4.02 -7.67
N ARG A 111 0.05 4.76 -8.61
CA ARG A 111 0.56 4.22 -9.87
C ARG A 111 2.06 4.00 -9.72
N ALA A 112 2.58 2.97 -10.36
CA ALA A 112 4.00 2.70 -10.37
C ALA A 112 4.49 2.29 -11.76
N ALA A 113 5.74 2.64 -12.07
CA ALA A 113 6.53 1.94 -13.07
C ALA A 113 7.27 0.81 -12.38
N ASN A 114 7.28 -0.37 -12.97
CA ASN A 114 7.98 -1.53 -12.46
C ASN A 114 8.85 -2.17 -13.52
N ASP A 115 9.92 -2.78 -13.08
CA ASP A 115 10.83 -3.59 -13.87
C ASP A 115 10.94 -4.98 -13.22
N MET A 116 10.63 -6.02 -13.97
CA MET A 116 10.84 -7.40 -13.57
C MET A 116 11.92 -8.02 -14.45
N THR A 117 12.82 -8.77 -13.87
CA THR A 117 13.83 -9.54 -14.60
C THR A 117 13.68 -11.01 -14.27
N VAL A 118 13.81 -11.86 -15.26
CA VAL A 118 13.86 -13.33 -15.13
C VAL A 118 14.96 -13.88 -16.05
N SER A 119 15.38 -15.12 -15.85
CA SER A 119 16.27 -15.78 -16.82
C SER A 119 15.48 -16.19 -18.06
N GLY A 120 15.92 -15.78 -19.21
CA GLY A 120 15.44 -16.27 -20.51
C GLY A 120 15.80 -17.73 -20.75
N PRO A 121 15.33 -18.34 -21.87
CA PRO A 121 15.57 -19.75 -22.18
C PRO A 121 17.03 -20.15 -22.33
N ASP A 122 17.89 -19.21 -22.68
CA ASP A 122 19.34 -19.36 -22.83
C ASP A 122 20.13 -18.94 -21.56
N GLY A 123 19.40 -18.59 -20.48
CA GLY A 123 19.97 -18.10 -19.22
C GLY A 123 20.33 -16.62 -19.22
N THR A 124 20.14 -15.91 -20.33
CA THR A 124 20.35 -14.45 -20.35
C THR A 124 19.25 -13.72 -19.60
N PRO A 125 19.55 -12.59 -18.92
CA PRO A 125 18.51 -11.79 -18.26
C PRO A 125 17.50 -11.24 -19.27
N LEU A 126 16.22 -11.50 -19.03
CA LEU A 126 15.08 -10.92 -19.76
C LEU A 126 14.44 -9.85 -18.88
N ASN A 127 14.54 -8.60 -19.29
CA ASN A 127 13.90 -7.47 -18.60
C ASN A 127 12.49 -7.24 -19.12
N LEU A 128 11.52 -7.18 -18.21
CA LEU A 128 10.10 -7.05 -18.47
C LEU A 128 9.59 -5.78 -17.75
N PRO A 129 9.72 -4.61 -18.42
CA PRO A 129 9.16 -3.38 -17.88
C PRO A 129 7.64 -3.47 -17.81
N GLY A 130 7.05 -2.77 -16.83
CA GLY A 130 5.61 -2.77 -16.65
C GLY A 130 5.12 -1.52 -15.93
N ARG A 131 3.85 -1.56 -15.62
CA ARG A 131 3.17 -0.54 -14.84
C ARG A 131 2.17 -1.21 -13.90
N ALA A 132 2.00 -0.60 -12.72
CA ALA A 132 1.10 -1.11 -11.70
C ALA A 132 0.16 -0.04 -11.18
N LEU A 133 -0.96 -0.49 -10.64
CA LEU A 133 -1.85 0.28 -9.79
C LEU A 133 -2.05 -0.51 -8.50
N THR A 134 -1.72 0.10 -7.37
CA THR A 134 -1.98 -0.46 -6.05
C THR A 134 -3.01 0.36 -5.31
N VAL A 135 -3.93 -0.31 -4.62
CA VAL A 135 -4.89 0.31 -3.69
C VAL A 135 -4.50 -0.06 -2.27
N TRP A 136 -4.40 0.95 -1.43
CA TRP A 136 -3.98 0.84 -0.04
C TRP A 136 -5.11 1.22 0.90
N ARG A 137 -5.24 0.47 1.97
CA ARG A 137 -6.16 0.75 3.08
C ARG A 137 -5.38 1.02 4.36
N LYS A 138 -5.79 2.05 5.08
CA LYS A 138 -5.31 2.30 6.43
C LYS A 138 -6.16 1.49 7.39
N ASP A 139 -5.57 0.44 7.96
CA ASP A 139 -6.25 -0.45 8.88
C ASP A 139 -6.41 0.18 10.29
N ALA A 140 -7.17 -0.47 11.17
CA ALA A 140 -7.48 0.05 12.51
C ALA A 140 -6.23 0.23 13.39
N ASP A 141 -5.15 -0.49 13.11
CA ASP A 141 -3.85 -0.36 13.76
C ASP A 141 -3.01 0.82 13.23
N GLY A 142 -3.57 1.61 12.30
CA GLY A 142 -2.91 2.75 11.67
C GLY A 142 -1.91 2.39 10.57
N GLN A 143 -1.72 1.11 10.24
CA GLN A 143 -0.83 0.66 9.19
C GLN A 143 -1.51 0.70 7.82
N TRP A 144 -0.77 1.13 6.81
CA TRP A 144 -1.18 1.02 5.42
C TRP A 144 -0.89 -0.39 4.90
N ARG A 145 -1.89 -1.07 4.32
CA ARG A 145 -1.75 -2.36 3.65
C ARG A 145 -2.34 -2.29 2.26
N CYS A 146 -1.66 -2.91 1.31
CA CYS A 146 -2.17 -3.07 -0.05
C CYS A 146 -3.37 -4.03 -0.02
N VAL A 147 -4.51 -3.60 -0.56
CA VAL A 147 -5.74 -4.41 -0.64
C VAL A 147 -6.05 -4.85 -2.06
N ALA A 148 -5.51 -4.15 -3.07
CA ALA A 148 -5.60 -4.57 -4.45
C ALA A 148 -4.32 -4.19 -5.18
N ASP A 149 -3.81 -5.12 -5.97
CA ASP A 149 -2.57 -4.97 -6.72
C ASP A 149 -2.78 -5.53 -8.14
N ILE A 150 -2.57 -4.69 -9.13
CA ILE A 150 -2.69 -5.05 -10.53
C ILE A 150 -1.51 -4.50 -11.31
N TRP A 151 -0.94 -5.31 -12.17
CA TRP A 151 0.08 -4.85 -13.11
C TRP A 151 -0.15 -5.41 -14.51
N ASN A 152 0.43 -4.73 -15.47
CA ASN A 152 0.38 -5.12 -16.87
C ASN A 152 1.61 -4.56 -17.62
N ASP A 153 1.86 -5.16 -18.79
CA ASP A 153 2.92 -4.71 -19.67
C ASP A 153 2.68 -3.29 -20.17
N PRO A 154 3.73 -2.57 -20.60
CA PRO A 154 3.58 -1.30 -21.28
C PRO A 154 2.76 -1.48 -22.58
N PRO A 155 2.19 -0.39 -23.11
CA PRO A 155 1.51 -0.44 -24.39
C PRO A 155 2.45 -1.01 -25.47
N GLN A 156 1.98 -2.01 -26.18
CA GLN A 156 2.69 -2.49 -27.36
C GLN A 156 2.69 -1.38 -28.43
N PRO A 157 3.80 -1.17 -29.16
CA PRO A 157 3.81 -0.26 -30.30
C PRO A 157 2.73 -0.66 -31.28
N ALA A 158 1.99 0.33 -31.80
CA ALA A 158 0.99 0.10 -32.83
C ALA A 158 1.65 -0.60 -34.06
N GLY A 159 1.28 -1.87 -34.31
CA GLY A 159 1.86 -2.68 -35.39
C GLY A 159 2.55 -3.97 -34.96
N SER A 160 2.65 -4.28 -33.68
CA SER A 160 3.23 -5.54 -33.19
C SER A 160 2.21 -6.67 -32.92
N ALA A 161 0.96 -6.52 -33.37
CA ALA A 161 0.02 -7.64 -33.40
C ALA A 161 0.48 -8.68 -34.45
N LYS A 162 0.85 -9.88 -34.00
CA LYS A 162 1.08 -11.05 -34.86
C LYS A 162 -0.23 -11.67 -35.31
#